data_a80ecb5f41050b33229ee9471e8da42d
#
_entry.id   a80ecb5f41050b33229ee9471e8da42d
#
_cell.length_a   1.000
_cell.length_b   1.000
_cell.length_c   1.000
_cell.angle_alpha   90.00
_cell.angle_beta   90.00
_cell.angle_gamma   90.00
#
_symmetry.space_group_name_H-M   'P 1'
#
loop_
_entity.id
_entity.type
_entity.pdbx_description
1 polymer ?
#
loop_
_entity_poly.entity_id
_entity_poly.type
_entity_poly.pdbx_seq_one_letter_code
_entity_poly.pdbx_strand_id
1 'polypeptide(L)'
;MRRACAGLALFSALLLAQGPAEAQTQGTSRAPAKPQQSAAPPAQEAPPPPYEPQLLRLSEILGAMAWLREICGDKDGDQWRAGMRKLMEAEAQTEPRRERLAGAYNRGFRSYETLYRSCTPNAQTIIGRFLDEGEKLANEITGRFGGG
;
A
#
# COMPACT_ATOMS: atom_id res chain seq x y z
N MET A 1 43.88 14.24 -10.20
CA MET A 1 43.95 15.71 -10.40
C MET A 1 43.32 16.38 -9.19
N ARG A 2 44.16 17.03 -8.42
CA ARG A 2 43.81 17.78 -7.19
C ARG A 2 43.07 19.08 -7.53
N ARG A 3 42.09 19.49 -6.74
CA ARG A 3 41.87 20.91 -6.41
C ARG A 3 41.09 21.01 -5.11
N ALA A 4 41.84 21.36 -4.08
CA ALA A 4 41.36 21.96 -2.84
C ALA A 4 41.04 23.43 -3.11
N CYS A 5 40.01 23.99 -2.46
CA CYS A 5 39.91 25.40 -2.16
C CYS A 5 39.35 25.56 -0.77
N ALA A 6 40.25 26.02 0.11
CA ALA A 6 39.96 26.62 1.41
C ALA A 6 39.66 28.10 1.26
N GLY A 7 38.89 28.69 2.15
CA GLY A 7 38.64 30.12 2.28
C GLY A 7 37.60 30.31 3.37
N LEU A 8 37.94 30.54 4.50
CA LEU A 8 38.44 31.65 5.34
C LEU A 8 37.29 32.48 5.92
N ALA A 9 37.29 32.48 7.21
CA ALA A 9 36.45 33.22 8.16
C ALA A 9 36.42 34.74 7.95
N LEU A 10 35.31 35.34 8.36
CA LEU A 10 35.36 36.69 8.96
C LEU A 10 34.26 36.83 10.00
N PHE A 11 34.73 37.09 11.20
CA PHE A 11 34.08 37.66 12.38
C PHE A 11 33.49 39.03 12.06
N SER A 12 32.30 39.33 12.55
CA SER A 12 31.96 40.69 12.92
C SER A 12 30.95 40.69 14.07
N ALA A 13 31.35 41.46 15.02
CA ALA A 13 30.83 41.65 16.35
C ALA A 13 29.53 42.48 16.40
N LEU A 14 28.70 42.17 17.35
CA LEU A 14 28.17 42.99 18.42
C LEU A 14 27.45 44.30 18.05
N LEU A 15 26.13 44.36 18.27
CA LEU A 15 25.49 45.55 18.80
C LEU A 15 24.20 45.13 19.55
N LEU A 16 24.27 45.25 20.86
CA LEU A 16 23.14 45.21 21.80
C LEU A 16 22.31 46.50 21.61
N ALA A 17 21.08 46.36 21.17
CA ALA A 17 20.09 47.44 21.28
C ALA A 17 18.91 46.88 22.10
N GLN A 18 18.88 47.28 23.38
CA GLN A 18 17.72 47.13 24.26
C GLN A 18 16.68 48.18 23.86
N GLY A 19 15.58 47.73 23.24
CA GLY A 19 14.40 48.53 23.00
C GLY A 19 13.37 48.29 24.13
N PRO A 20 12.56 49.31 24.50
CA PRO A 20 11.62 49.22 25.63
C PRO A 20 10.47 48.23 25.31
N ALA A 21 10.08 47.49 26.32
CA ALA A 21 8.95 46.60 26.32
C ALA A 21 7.63 47.35 26.18
N GLU A 22 7.05 47.35 24.98
CA GLU A 22 5.66 47.73 24.80
C GLU A 22 4.77 46.55 25.15
N ALA A 23 4.01 46.69 26.23
CA ALA A 23 2.99 45.76 26.65
C ALA A 23 1.87 45.77 25.58
N GLN A 24 1.91 44.80 24.67
CA GLN A 24 0.81 44.53 23.77
C GLN A 24 -0.29 43.79 24.56
N THR A 25 -1.33 44.51 24.90
CA THR A 25 -2.63 43.94 25.31
C THR A 25 -3.16 43.10 24.16
N GLN A 26 -2.97 41.78 24.26
CA GLN A 26 -3.60 40.81 23.38
C GLN A 26 -5.11 40.82 23.64
N GLY A 27 -5.83 41.58 22.83
CA GLY A 27 -7.27 41.45 22.69
C GLY A 27 -7.58 40.07 22.18
N THR A 28 -8.10 39.22 23.04
CA THR A 28 -8.65 37.90 22.70
C THR A 28 -9.86 38.07 21.78
N SER A 29 -9.62 38.23 20.50
CA SER A 29 -10.65 38.11 19.48
C SER A 29 -10.95 36.62 19.30
N ARG A 30 -11.89 36.14 20.12
CA ARG A 30 -12.43 34.79 20.02
C ARG A 30 -13.21 34.71 18.71
N ALA A 31 -12.53 34.20 17.65
CA ALA A 31 -13.20 33.85 16.42
C ALA A 31 -14.35 32.88 16.71
N PRO A 32 -15.53 33.03 16.09
CA PRO A 32 -16.63 32.08 16.30
C PRO A 32 -16.18 30.70 15.84
N ALA A 33 -16.18 29.75 16.79
CA ALA A 33 -15.90 28.36 16.50
C ALA A 33 -16.92 27.89 15.45
N LYS A 34 -16.43 27.50 14.27
CA LYS A 34 -17.24 26.74 13.31
C LYS A 34 -17.84 25.56 14.04
N PRO A 35 -19.14 25.26 13.88
CA PRO A 35 -19.72 24.04 14.43
C PRO A 35 -18.88 22.86 13.89
N GLN A 36 -18.21 22.14 14.76
CA GLN A 36 -17.67 20.84 14.43
C GLN A 36 -18.86 19.98 14.07
N GLN A 37 -19.04 19.72 12.78
CA GLN A 37 -19.93 18.65 12.33
C GLN A 37 -19.41 17.38 13.01
N SER A 38 -20.20 16.91 13.99
CA SER A 38 -20.00 15.60 14.61
C SER A 38 -19.95 14.59 13.47
N ALA A 39 -18.76 14.02 13.21
CA ALA A 39 -18.63 12.97 12.23
C ALA A 39 -19.64 11.88 12.59
N ALA A 40 -20.52 11.57 11.64
CA ALA A 40 -21.44 10.44 11.81
C ALA A 40 -20.63 9.21 12.20
N PRO A 41 -21.13 8.36 13.14
CA PRO A 41 -20.46 7.11 13.46
C PRO A 41 -20.14 6.37 12.16
N PRO A 42 -18.94 5.78 11.99
CA PRO A 42 -18.62 5.02 10.80
C PRO A 42 -19.71 3.97 10.60
N ALA A 43 -20.32 4.00 9.42
CA ALA A 43 -21.33 3.01 9.04
C ALA A 43 -20.72 1.63 9.27
N GLN A 44 -21.39 0.78 10.07
CA GLN A 44 -20.91 -0.56 10.33
C GLN A 44 -20.80 -1.28 8.99
N GLU A 45 -19.57 -1.70 8.66
CA GLU A 45 -19.32 -2.48 7.46
C GLU A 45 -20.14 -3.78 7.51
N ALA A 46 -20.82 -4.12 6.41
CA ALA A 46 -21.49 -5.40 6.31
C ALA A 46 -20.47 -6.54 6.55
N PRO A 47 -20.86 -7.64 7.20
CA PRO A 47 -19.93 -8.74 7.43
C PRO A 47 -19.33 -9.22 6.11
N PRO A 48 -18.04 -9.59 6.10
CA PRO A 48 -17.39 -10.07 4.89
C PRO A 48 -18.08 -11.33 4.37
N PRO A 49 -18.11 -11.54 3.03
CA PRO A 49 -18.68 -12.75 2.47
C PRO A 49 -17.92 -14.00 2.92
N PRO A 50 -18.58 -15.16 2.92
CA PRO A 50 -17.98 -16.40 3.43
C PRO A 50 -16.73 -16.85 2.65
N TYR A 51 -16.53 -16.37 1.44
CA TYR A 51 -15.34 -16.64 0.60
C TYR A 51 -14.23 -15.58 0.74
N GLU A 52 -14.35 -14.62 1.64
CA GLU A 52 -13.33 -13.59 1.86
C GLU A 52 -11.91 -14.17 2.13
N PRO A 53 -11.75 -15.24 2.95
CA PRO A 53 -10.42 -15.83 3.16
C PRO A 53 -9.79 -16.35 1.87
N GLN A 54 -10.58 -16.97 0.99
CA GLN A 54 -10.11 -17.47 -0.31
C GLN A 54 -9.72 -16.30 -1.24
N LEU A 55 -10.49 -15.19 -1.25
CA LEU A 55 -10.14 -14.00 -2.03
C LEU A 55 -8.86 -13.34 -1.54
N LEU A 56 -8.66 -13.24 -0.24
CA LEU A 56 -7.43 -12.71 0.33
C LEU A 56 -6.23 -13.58 -0.06
N ARG A 57 -6.39 -14.91 -0.01
CA ARG A 57 -5.32 -15.83 -0.44
C ARG A 57 -5.05 -15.74 -1.93
N LEU A 58 -6.09 -15.66 -2.76
CA LEU A 58 -5.94 -15.45 -4.20
C LEU A 58 -5.23 -14.12 -4.51
N SER A 59 -5.57 -13.05 -3.81
CA SER A 59 -4.90 -11.75 -3.94
C SER A 59 -3.41 -11.84 -3.61
N GLU A 60 -3.05 -12.57 -2.54
CA GLU A 60 -1.66 -12.81 -2.16
C GLU A 60 -0.88 -13.57 -3.23
N ILE A 61 -1.50 -14.63 -3.81
CA ILE A 61 -0.93 -15.39 -4.92
C ILE A 61 -0.72 -14.48 -6.14
N LEU A 62 -1.70 -13.66 -6.51
CA LEU A 62 -1.57 -12.72 -7.63
C LEU A 62 -0.38 -11.76 -7.44
N GLY A 63 -0.16 -11.29 -6.20
CA GLY A 63 0.99 -10.46 -5.87
C GLY A 63 2.33 -11.19 -6.01
N ALA A 64 2.41 -12.41 -5.47
CA ALA A 64 3.60 -13.26 -5.58
C ALA A 64 3.93 -13.59 -7.03
N MET A 65 2.92 -13.94 -7.82
CA MET A 65 3.07 -14.28 -9.24
C MET A 65 3.50 -13.08 -10.08
N ALA A 66 3.00 -11.87 -9.78
CA ALA A 66 3.42 -10.67 -10.48
C ALA A 66 4.93 -10.40 -10.37
N TRP A 67 5.55 -10.80 -9.27
CA TRP A 67 7.01 -10.70 -9.08
C TRP A 67 7.76 -11.91 -9.65
N LEU A 68 7.38 -13.13 -9.24
CA LEU A 68 8.09 -14.35 -9.59
C LEU A 68 8.16 -14.58 -11.10
N ARG A 69 7.07 -14.33 -11.81
CA ARG A 69 7.02 -14.45 -13.27
C ARG A 69 7.92 -13.45 -13.97
N GLU A 70 7.98 -12.23 -13.45
CA GLU A 70 8.85 -11.18 -13.98
C GLU A 70 10.33 -11.55 -13.86
N ILE A 71 10.79 -12.00 -12.68
CA ILE A 71 12.21 -12.40 -12.47
C ILE A 71 12.58 -13.70 -13.19
N CYS A 72 11.60 -14.55 -13.51
CA CYS A 72 11.84 -15.78 -14.29
C CYS A 72 11.80 -15.56 -15.81
N GLY A 73 11.64 -14.32 -16.26
CA GLY A 73 11.69 -13.95 -17.68
C GLY A 73 10.37 -14.20 -18.42
N ASP A 74 9.31 -14.52 -17.70
CA ASP A 74 7.97 -14.62 -18.27
C ASP A 74 7.43 -13.21 -18.52
N LYS A 75 7.00 -12.93 -19.71
CA LYS A 75 6.49 -11.60 -20.10
C LYS A 75 5.02 -11.38 -19.73
N ASP A 76 4.52 -12.08 -18.74
CA ASP A 76 3.12 -12.07 -18.31
C ASP A 76 2.88 -11.41 -16.94
N GLY A 77 3.89 -10.82 -16.31
CA GLY A 77 3.75 -10.11 -15.04
C GLY A 77 2.62 -9.07 -15.03
N ASP A 78 2.40 -8.40 -16.17
CA ASP A 78 1.29 -7.45 -16.33
C ASP A 78 -0.08 -8.12 -16.35
N GLN A 79 -0.18 -9.37 -16.77
CA GLN A 79 -1.44 -10.12 -16.73
C GLN A 79 -1.84 -10.44 -15.27
N TRP A 80 -0.88 -10.75 -14.40
CA TRP A 80 -1.12 -10.96 -12.97
C TRP A 80 -1.56 -9.67 -12.26
N ARG A 81 -0.97 -8.54 -12.62
CA ARG A 81 -1.41 -7.20 -12.17
C ARG A 81 -2.82 -6.88 -12.69
N ALA A 82 -3.10 -7.21 -13.95
CA ALA A 82 -4.44 -7.02 -14.52
C ALA A 82 -5.48 -7.94 -13.86
N GLY A 83 -5.12 -9.18 -13.52
CA GLY A 83 -5.96 -10.08 -12.75
C GLY A 83 -6.37 -9.47 -11.41
N MET A 84 -5.42 -8.89 -10.67
CA MET A 84 -5.72 -8.19 -9.43
C MET A 84 -6.65 -7.00 -9.63
N ARG A 85 -6.46 -6.19 -10.67
CA ARG A 85 -7.38 -5.06 -10.96
C ARG A 85 -8.81 -5.54 -11.19
N LYS A 86 -8.99 -6.59 -12.01
CA LYS A 86 -10.31 -7.20 -12.25
C LYS A 86 -10.96 -7.73 -10.98
N LEU A 87 -10.18 -8.39 -10.12
CA LEU A 87 -10.65 -8.87 -8.83
C LEU A 87 -11.10 -7.70 -7.95
N MET A 88 -10.33 -6.61 -7.91
CA MET A 88 -10.68 -5.41 -7.17
C MET A 88 -11.95 -4.74 -7.71
N GLU A 89 -12.12 -4.66 -9.02
CA GLU A 89 -13.32 -4.10 -9.66
C GLU A 89 -14.57 -4.92 -9.31
N ALA A 90 -14.45 -6.24 -9.28
CA ALA A 90 -15.58 -7.13 -8.99
C ALA A 90 -15.93 -7.15 -7.48
N GLU A 91 -14.93 -7.18 -6.62
CA GLU A 91 -15.10 -7.58 -5.21
C GLU A 91 -14.92 -6.44 -4.21
N ALA A 92 -14.17 -5.38 -4.54
CA ALA A 92 -13.82 -4.32 -3.62
C ALA A 92 -14.89 -3.20 -3.59
N GLN A 93 -16.10 -3.53 -3.15
CA GLN A 93 -17.25 -2.61 -3.13
C GLN A 93 -17.17 -1.56 -2.01
N THR A 94 -16.37 -1.79 -0.96
CA THR A 94 -16.16 -0.87 0.14
C THR A 94 -14.67 -0.57 0.31
N GLU A 95 -14.33 0.61 0.86
CA GLU A 95 -12.93 0.98 1.06
C GLU A 95 -12.20 0.02 2.00
N PRO A 96 -12.74 -0.41 3.16
CA PRO A 96 -12.08 -1.39 4.00
C PRO A 96 -11.81 -2.72 3.30
N ARG A 97 -12.74 -3.18 2.43
CA ARG A 97 -12.54 -4.40 1.66
C ARG A 97 -11.46 -4.23 0.61
N ARG A 98 -11.43 -3.07 -0.05
CA ARG A 98 -10.37 -2.68 -0.99
C ARG A 98 -8.99 -2.72 -0.33
N GLU A 99 -8.86 -2.15 0.85
CA GLU A 99 -7.63 -2.14 1.63
C GLU A 99 -7.17 -3.55 2.00
N ARG A 100 -8.08 -4.43 2.42
CA ARG A 100 -7.75 -5.83 2.76
C ARG A 100 -7.20 -6.61 1.56
N LEU A 101 -7.88 -6.54 0.42
CA LEU A 101 -7.47 -7.21 -0.82
C LEU A 101 -6.14 -6.66 -1.35
N ALA A 102 -5.99 -5.33 -1.41
CA ALA A 102 -4.76 -4.67 -1.81
C ALA A 102 -3.60 -5.00 -0.85
N GLY A 103 -3.88 -5.04 0.45
CA GLY A 103 -2.93 -5.44 1.47
C GLY A 103 -2.44 -6.87 1.29
N ALA A 104 -3.34 -7.81 0.97
CA ALA A 104 -2.99 -9.20 0.68
C ALA A 104 -2.09 -9.30 -0.55
N TYR A 105 -2.45 -8.65 -1.66
CA TYR A 105 -1.61 -8.55 -2.85
C TYR A 105 -0.22 -8.01 -2.56
N ASN A 106 -0.13 -6.88 -1.86
CA ASN A 106 1.13 -6.26 -1.52
C ASN A 106 2.00 -7.14 -0.60
N ARG A 107 1.40 -7.91 0.31
CA ARG A 107 2.14 -8.89 1.12
C ARG A 107 2.76 -9.97 0.24
N GLY A 108 1.99 -10.56 -0.66
CA GLY A 108 2.49 -11.56 -1.62
C GLY A 108 3.65 -11.02 -2.43
N PHE A 109 3.45 -9.88 -3.10
CA PHE A 109 4.48 -9.24 -3.92
C PHE A 109 5.78 -8.99 -3.12
N ARG A 110 5.71 -8.29 -1.99
CA ARG A 110 6.89 -7.90 -1.20
C ARG A 110 7.60 -9.08 -0.57
N SER A 111 6.87 -10.11 -0.13
CA SER A 111 7.48 -11.31 0.45
C SER A 111 8.39 -12.00 -0.56
N TYR A 112 7.92 -12.15 -1.79
CA TYR A 112 8.70 -12.81 -2.83
C TYR A 112 9.75 -11.89 -3.46
N GLU A 113 9.51 -10.59 -3.57
CA GLU A 113 10.51 -9.59 -3.94
C GLU A 113 11.71 -9.60 -2.98
N THR A 114 11.47 -9.76 -1.69
CA THR A 114 12.52 -9.82 -0.68
C THR A 114 13.31 -11.13 -0.75
N LEU A 115 12.63 -12.26 -0.94
CA LEU A 115 13.22 -13.59 -0.91
C LEU A 115 13.95 -13.98 -2.20
N TYR A 116 13.47 -13.53 -3.35
CA TYR A 116 13.97 -13.94 -4.67
C TYR A 116 14.41 -12.72 -5.49
N ARG A 117 15.73 -12.62 -5.73
CA ARG A 117 16.34 -11.58 -6.58
C ARG A 117 16.58 -12.05 -8.01
N SER A 118 16.48 -13.37 -8.24
CA SER A 118 16.66 -14.01 -9.53
C SER A 118 15.81 -15.27 -9.60
N CYS A 119 15.57 -15.74 -10.82
CA CYS A 119 14.88 -17.01 -11.03
C CYS A 119 15.75 -18.19 -10.57
N THR A 120 15.23 -18.98 -9.66
CA THR A 120 15.86 -20.19 -9.15
C THR A 120 14.94 -21.40 -9.39
N PRO A 121 15.46 -22.64 -9.34
CA PRO A 121 14.59 -23.83 -9.41
C PRO A 121 13.49 -23.84 -8.34
N ASN A 122 13.79 -23.32 -7.15
CA ASN A 122 12.79 -23.20 -6.09
C ASN A 122 11.71 -22.14 -6.42
N ALA A 123 12.09 -21.00 -7.02
CA ALA A 123 11.12 -20.02 -7.49
C ALA A 123 10.18 -20.62 -8.54
N GLN A 124 10.69 -21.42 -9.48
CA GLN A 124 9.88 -22.13 -10.47
C GLN A 124 8.93 -23.16 -9.84
N THR A 125 9.40 -23.89 -8.83
CA THR A 125 8.54 -24.83 -8.06
C THR A 125 7.40 -24.07 -7.36
N ILE A 126 7.67 -22.91 -6.79
CA ILE A 126 6.67 -22.06 -6.13
C ILE A 126 5.65 -21.54 -7.15
N ILE A 127 6.10 -21.10 -8.33
CA ILE A 127 5.22 -20.68 -9.43
C ILE A 127 4.22 -21.79 -9.74
N GLY A 128 4.69 -23.04 -9.96
CA GLY A 128 3.81 -24.18 -10.23
C GLY A 128 2.76 -24.38 -9.13
N ARG A 129 3.18 -24.37 -7.86
CA ARG A 129 2.26 -24.51 -6.72
C ARG A 129 1.22 -23.39 -6.66
N PHE A 130 1.61 -22.15 -6.98
CA PHE A 130 0.67 -21.03 -6.97
C PHE A 130 -0.30 -21.06 -8.13
N LEU A 131 0.09 -21.59 -9.29
CA LEU A 131 -0.83 -21.84 -10.40
C LEU A 131 -1.91 -22.84 -9.98
N ASP A 132 -1.51 -23.98 -9.41
CA ASP A 132 -2.43 -25.04 -8.96
C ASP A 132 -3.36 -24.53 -7.84
N GLU A 133 -2.81 -23.83 -6.84
CA GLU A 133 -3.58 -23.27 -5.72
C GLU A 133 -4.53 -22.18 -6.18
N GLY A 134 -4.06 -21.27 -7.05
CA GLY A 134 -4.88 -20.19 -7.59
C GLY A 134 -6.04 -20.68 -8.42
N GLU A 135 -5.82 -21.67 -9.28
CA GLU A 135 -6.87 -22.33 -10.05
C GLU A 135 -7.92 -22.96 -9.14
N LYS A 136 -7.47 -23.71 -8.12
CA LYS A 136 -8.37 -24.35 -7.15
C LYS A 136 -9.22 -23.32 -6.42
N LEU A 137 -8.61 -22.25 -5.91
CA LEU A 137 -9.33 -21.17 -5.22
C LEU A 137 -10.36 -20.49 -6.13
N ALA A 138 -9.99 -20.18 -7.37
CA ALA A 138 -10.89 -19.58 -8.33
C ALA A 138 -12.10 -20.46 -8.64
N ASN A 139 -11.86 -21.76 -8.85
CA ASN A 139 -12.91 -22.75 -9.10
C ASN A 139 -13.82 -22.93 -7.87
N GLU A 140 -13.28 -22.95 -6.66
CA GLU A 140 -14.08 -23.04 -5.43
C GLU A 140 -14.98 -21.81 -5.22
N ILE A 141 -14.46 -20.62 -5.45
CA ILE A 141 -15.22 -19.37 -5.32
C ILE A 141 -16.33 -19.32 -6.36
N THR A 142 -16.01 -19.54 -7.64
CA THR A 142 -16.99 -19.47 -8.71
C THR A 142 -18.01 -20.60 -8.66
N GLY A 143 -17.60 -21.80 -8.30
CA GLY A 143 -18.49 -22.95 -8.21
C GLY A 143 -19.47 -22.91 -7.04
N ARG A 144 -19.10 -22.27 -5.93
CA ARG A 144 -19.98 -22.17 -4.74
C ARG A 144 -20.75 -20.87 -4.65
N PHE A 145 -20.22 -19.79 -5.20
CA PHE A 145 -20.74 -18.42 -4.99
C PHE A 145 -20.98 -17.65 -6.29
N GLY A 146 -20.54 -18.17 -7.44
CA GLY A 146 -20.63 -17.51 -8.74
C GLY A 146 -21.97 -17.70 -9.47
N GLY A 147 -22.97 -18.32 -8.85
CA GLY A 147 -24.30 -18.52 -9.41
C GLY A 147 -25.28 -17.45 -8.93
N GLY A 148 -25.18 -16.24 -9.48
CA GLY A 148 -26.15 -15.17 -9.31
C GLY A 148 -26.66 -14.70 -10.67
#